data_6cf98f3e3cac7bd1d5b5fdbd787d996b
#
_entry.id   6cf98f3e3cac7bd1d5b5fdbd787d996b
#
_cell.length_a   1.000
_cell.length_b   1.000
_cell.length_c   1.000
_cell.angle_alpha   90.00
_cell.angle_beta   90.00
_cell.angle_gamma   90.00
#
_symmetry.space_group_name_H-M   'P 1'
#
loop_
_entity.id
_entity.type
_entity.pdbx_description
1 polymer ?
#
loop_
_entity_poly.entity_id
_entity_poly.type
_entity_poly.pdbx_seq_one_letter_code
_entity_poly.pdbx_strand_id
1 'polypeptide(L)'
;EFSNALSNPVLLGIVNFAPLKGNIILEMASNLGYAIVDRMLGGRGDPMDKVREFSEIELLIIERIMIVCVNLLREPWENVADIHPRLERIETNSQYAQIISPSEMIAIVTINLKIGEVEGLMNVCLPYLTLEDVIDKLNTKYWYSNLQNQDNTDYTESIETLIRRAQIPIKAVLGNSMISVNDFATVSYTHLTLPTILR
;
A
#
# COMPACT_ATOMS: atom_id res chain seq x y z
N GLU A 1 -1.77 19.54 13.75
CA GLU A 1 -0.49 19.31 14.46
C GLU A 1 0.70 19.29 13.51
N PHE A 2 0.63 18.58 12.36
CA PHE A 2 1.72 18.51 11.39
C PHE A 2 2.17 19.91 10.90
N SER A 3 1.24 20.76 10.48
CA SER A 3 1.56 22.12 9.97
C SER A 3 2.28 23.00 11.00
N ASN A 4 2.04 22.78 12.29
CA ASN A 4 2.67 23.56 13.38
C ASN A 4 4.06 23.03 13.76
N ALA A 5 4.41 21.83 13.32
CA ALA A 5 5.72 21.23 13.56
C ALA A 5 6.77 21.61 12.51
N LEU A 6 6.32 22.21 11.38
CA LEU A 6 7.19 22.59 10.28
C LEU A 6 7.99 23.83 10.60
N SER A 7 9.30 23.75 10.47
CA SER A 7 10.21 24.91 10.57
C SER A 7 10.17 25.74 9.29
N ASN A 8 10.19 27.07 9.42
CA ASN A 8 10.35 27.94 8.24
C ASN A 8 11.85 28.32 8.07
N PRO A 9 12.36 28.29 6.82
CA PRO A 9 11.72 27.85 5.59
C PRO A 9 11.56 26.33 5.52
N VAL A 10 10.55 25.88 4.82
CA VAL A 10 10.26 24.47 4.53
C VAL A 10 10.17 24.28 3.01
N LEU A 11 10.42 23.09 2.52
CA LEU A 11 10.22 22.73 1.12
C LEU A 11 9.06 21.74 1.03
N LEU A 12 7.92 22.21 0.55
CA LEU A 12 6.71 21.43 0.39
C LEU A 12 6.38 21.28 -1.09
N GLY A 13 6.59 20.11 -1.65
CA GLY A 13 6.11 19.74 -2.96
C GLY A 13 4.66 19.27 -2.89
N ILE A 14 3.76 19.97 -3.59
CA ILE A 14 2.38 19.57 -3.75
C ILE A 14 2.28 18.69 -4.96
N VAL A 15 1.83 17.47 -4.77
CA VAL A 15 1.85 16.41 -5.79
C VAL A 15 0.44 15.93 -6.05
N ASN A 16 -0.01 16.08 -7.28
CA ASN A 16 -1.23 15.46 -7.76
C ASN A 16 -1.00 13.95 -7.91
N PHE A 17 -1.92 13.16 -7.37
CA PHE A 17 -1.74 11.72 -7.27
C PHE A 17 -2.74 10.94 -8.15
N ALA A 18 -2.99 11.46 -9.36
CA ALA A 18 -3.93 10.86 -10.30
C ALA A 18 -3.60 9.37 -10.60
N PRO A 19 -4.62 8.49 -10.73
CA PRO A 19 -6.05 8.75 -10.80
C PRO A 19 -6.75 8.90 -9.44
N LEU A 20 -6.02 8.79 -8.32
CA LEU A 20 -6.57 8.97 -6.99
C LEU A 20 -6.99 10.42 -6.78
N LYS A 21 -8.00 10.65 -5.95
CA LYS A 21 -8.53 11.98 -5.68
C LYS A 21 -7.64 12.70 -4.68
N GLY A 22 -7.37 13.97 -4.96
CA GLY A 22 -6.62 14.85 -4.06
C GLY A 22 -5.12 14.87 -4.32
N ASN A 23 -4.43 15.59 -3.45
CA ASN A 23 -3.00 15.84 -3.54
C ASN A 23 -2.31 15.25 -2.31
N ILE A 24 -1.08 14.80 -2.50
CA ILE A 24 -0.17 14.43 -1.42
C ILE A 24 0.87 15.53 -1.25
N ILE A 25 1.55 15.54 -0.10
CA ILE A 25 2.61 16.49 0.16
C ILE A 25 3.94 15.74 0.31
N LEU A 26 4.94 16.19 -0.44
CA LEU A 26 6.31 15.76 -0.29
C LEU A 26 7.07 16.87 0.44
N GLU A 27 7.36 16.67 1.71
CA GLU A 27 8.16 17.60 2.51
C GLU A 27 9.63 17.21 2.47
N MET A 28 10.49 18.20 2.31
CA MET A 28 11.93 18.03 2.41
C MET A 28 12.50 19.04 3.39
N ALA A 29 13.34 18.60 4.31
CA ALA A 29 14.03 19.47 5.23
C ALA A 29 14.93 20.46 4.48
N SER A 30 14.93 21.73 4.90
CA SER A 30 15.63 22.81 4.20
C SER A 30 17.14 22.58 4.09
N ASN A 31 17.76 21.98 5.10
CA ASN A 31 19.17 21.63 5.09
C ASN A 31 19.52 20.65 3.94
N LEU A 32 18.65 19.68 3.65
CA LEU A 32 18.81 18.81 2.49
C LEU A 32 18.67 19.60 1.18
N GLY A 33 17.71 20.53 1.12
CA GLY A 33 17.54 21.39 -0.04
C GLY A 33 18.81 22.17 -0.38
N TYR A 34 19.44 22.79 0.61
CA TYR A 34 20.72 23.50 0.41
C TYR A 34 21.84 22.57 -0.02
N ALA A 35 21.98 21.40 0.62
CA ALA A 35 23.01 20.43 0.24
C ALA A 35 22.81 19.89 -1.19
N ILE A 36 21.57 19.70 -1.62
CA ILE A 36 21.23 19.31 -2.99
C ILE A 36 21.67 20.40 -3.96
N VAL A 37 21.28 21.66 -3.71
CA VAL A 37 21.63 22.80 -4.56
C VAL A 37 23.15 22.94 -4.69
N ASP A 38 23.88 22.90 -3.57
CA ASP A 38 25.33 22.97 -3.56
C ASP A 38 25.96 21.85 -4.40
N ARG A 39 25.52 20.61 -4.21
CA ARG A 39 25.99 19.45 -5.00
C ARG A 39 25.70 19.59 -6.49
N MET A 40 24.52 20.06 -6.83
CA MET A 40 24.13 20.27 -8.25
C MET A 40 24.95 21.36 -8.93
N LEU A 41 25.43 22.34 -8.16
CA LEU A 41 26.31 23.38 -8.63
C LEU A 41 27.81 23.02 -8.57
N GLY A 42 28.13 21.79 -8.14
CA GLY A 42 29.52 21.29 -8.12
C GLY A 42 30.21 21.45 -6.77
N GLY A 43 29.51 21.84 -5.72
CA GLY A 43 30.00 21.91 -4.36
C GLY A 43 30.09 20.55 -3.67
N ARG A 44 30.49 20.56 -2.39
CA ARG A 44 30.66 19.34 -1.56
C ARG A 44 29.40 18.91 -0.82
N GLY A 45 28.38 19.78 -0.75
CA GLY A 45 27.20 19.57 0.07
C GLY A 45 27.48 19.79 1.54
N ASP A 46 28.27 20.83 1.85
CA ASP A 46 28.60 21.16 3.22
C ASP A 46 27.38 21.74 3.98
N PRO A 47 27.29 21.54 5.31
CA PRO A 47 26.21 22.11 6.08
C PRO A 47 26.21 23.63 6.02
N MET A 48 25.03 24.24 5.87
CA MET A 48 24.91 25.68 5.87
C MET A 48 24.78 26.22 7.30
N ASP A 49 25.59 27.20 7.66
CA ASP A 49 25.62 27.79 9.01
C ASP A 49 24.35 28.59 9.34
N LYS A 50 23.69 29.16 8.34
CA LYS A 50 22.48 29.97 8.51
C LYS A 50 21.36 29.54 7.59
N VAL A 51 20.24 29.26 8.17
CA VAL A 51 18.99 29.03 7.44
C VAL A 51 18.49 30.37 6.88
N ARG A 52 18.25 30.44 5.57
CA ARG A 52 17.70 31.58 4.85
C ARG A 52 16.60 31.14 3.90
N GLU A 53 15.89 32.08 3.32
CA GLU A 53 14.97 31.77 2.22
C GLU A 53 15.73 31.31 0.97
N PHE A 54 15.09 30.40 0.22
CA PHE A 54 15.64 29.95 -1.06
C PHE A 54 15.44 31.03 -2.13
N SER A 55 16.45 31.25 -2.94
CA SER A 55 16.34 32.08 -4.14
C SER A 55 15.54 31.37 -5.24
N GLU A 56 15.02 32.14 -6.21
CA GLU A 56 14.26 31.57 -7.35
C GLU A 56 15.09 30.53 -8.14
N ILE A 57 16.38 30.75 -8.30
CA ILE A 57 17.26 29.83 -9.02
C ILE A 57 17.43 28.51 -8.21
N GLU A 58 17.58 28.60 -6.90
CA GLU A 58 17.67 27.43 -6.04
C GLU A 58 16.37 26.63 -6.04
N LEU A 59 15.22 27.31 -6.04
CA LEU A 59 13.92 26.66 -6.15
C LEU A 59 13.74 25.91 -7.47
N LEU A 60 14.21 26.44 -8.59
CA LEU A 60 14.19 25.74 -9.87
C LEU A 60 15.04 24.46 -9.87
N ILE A 61 16.20 24.49 -9.19
CA ILE A 61 17.04 23.30 -9.03
C ILE A 61 16.33 22.26 -8.15
N ILE A 62 15.75 22.71 -7.04
CA ILE A 62 15.00 21.84 -6.11
C ILE A 62 13.77 21.24 -6.80
N GLU A 63 13.04 22.03 -7.58
CA GLU A 63 11.88 21.57 -8.34
C GLU A 63 12.25 20.40 -9.26
N ARG A 64 13.36 20.52 -9.97
CA ARG A 64 13.84 19.44 -10.84
C ARG A 64 14.11 18.14 -10.06
N ILE A 65 14.70 18.24 -8.89
CA ILE A 65 14.98 17.09 -8.04
C ILE A 65 13.68 16.52 -7.46
N MET A 66 12.76 17.40 -7.01
CA MET A 66 11.45 16.94 -6.52
C MET A 66 10.66 16.23 -7.60
N ILE A 67 10.70 16.67 -8.85
CA ILE A 67 10.06 15.96 -9.98
C ILE A 67 10.63 14.54 -10.12
N VAL A 68 11.94 14.36 -9.97
CA VAL A 68 12.57 13.03 -10.00
C VAL A 68 12.07 12.19 -8.85
N CYS A 69 12.04 12.71 -7.62
CA CYS A 69 11.53 12.01 -6.45
C CYS A 69 10.05 11.60 -6.61
N VAL A 70 9.24 12.51 -7.14
CA VAL A 70 7.81 12.27 -7.40
C VAL A 70 7.61 11.15 -8.42
N ASN A 71 8.40 11.12 -9.49
CA ASN A 71 8.33 10.05 -10.49
C ASN A 71 8.70 8.69 -9.93
N LEU A 72 9.63 8.63 -8.98
CA LEU A 72 10.01 7.39 -8.29
C LEU A 72 8.90 6.84 -7.39
N LEU A 73 7.93 7.68 -6.98
CA LEU A 73 6.78 7.21 -6.21
C LEU A 73 5.86 6.28 -7.01
N ARG A 74 5.95 6.26 -8.33
CA ARG A 74 5.11 5.39 -9.17
C ARG A 74 5.41 3.90 -8.93
N GLU A 75 6.67 3.54 -8.85
CA GLU A 75 7.11 2.14 -8.76
C GLU A 75 6.55 1.39 -7.53
N PRO A 76 6.60 1.93 -6.29
CA PRO A 76 6.03 1.26 -5.12
C PRO A 76 4.52 1.05 -5.19
N TRP A 77 3.81 1.84 -6.00
CA TRP A 77 2.35 1.78 -6.11
C TRP A 77 1.85 0.89 -7.26
N GLU A 78 2.74 0.39 -8.12
CA GLU A 78 2.38 -0.37 -9.31
C GLU A 78 1.46 -1.57 -9.01
N ASN A 79 1.66 -2.24 -7.85
CA ASN A 79 0.84 -3.36 -7.42
C ASN A 79 -0.50 -2.96 -6.77
N VAL A 80 -0.70 -1.68 -6.46
CA VAL A 80 -1.90 -1.17 -5.77
C VAL A 80 -2.79 -0.41 -6.75
N ALA A 81 -2.20 0.54 -7.46
CA ALA A 81 -2.88 1.38 -8.44
C ALA A 81 -1.87 1.93 -9.44
N ASP A 82 -2.24 2.02 -10.72
CA ASP A 82 -1.42 2.67 -11.74
C ASP A 82 -1.52 4.20 -11.58
N ILE A 83 -0.66 4.74 -10.74
CA ILE A 83 -0.63 6.17 -10.44
C ILE A 83 0.30 6.91 -11.39
N HIS A 84 -0.07 8.16 -11.67
CA HIS A 84 0.71 9.11 -12.47
C HIS A 84 0.97 10.37 -11.66
N PRO A 85 1.89 10.31 -10.69
CA PRO A 85 2.14 11.43 -9.80
C PRO A 85 2.74 12.61 -10.57
N ARG A 86 2.28 13.84 -10.26
CA ARG A 86 2.78 15.08 -10.86
C ARG A 86 3.02 16.11 -9.79
N LEU A 87 4.20 16.72 -9.79
CA LEU A 87 4.45 17.90 -8.98
C LEU A 87 3.65 19.07 -9.56
N GLU A 88 2.76 19.66 -8.77
CA GLU A 88 1.97 20.83 -9.17
C GLU A 88 2.71 22.14 -8.88
N ARG A 89 3.25 22.26 -7.67
CA ARG A 89 3.99 23.43 -7.22
C ARG A 89 4.83 23.13 -5.98
N ILE A 90 5.76 24.02 -5.68
CA ILE A 90 6.55 24.04 -4.45
C ILE A 90 6.14 25.22 -3.61
N GLU A 91 5.93 25.01 -2.32
CA GLU A 91 5.70 26.04 -1.32
C GLU A 91 6.86 26.05 -0.31
N THR A 92 7.32 27.23 0.04
CA THR A 92 8.42 27.41 1.03
C THR A 92 7.92 27.85 2.39
N ASN A 93 6.64 28.20 2.49
CA ASN A 93 5.99 28.62 3.72
C ASN A 93 4.86 27.65 4.08
N SER A 94 4.94 27.06 5.28
CA SER A 94 3.94 26.12 5.78
C SER A 94 2.52 26.68 5.87
N GLN A 95 2.39 28.00 6.02
CA GLN A 95 1.08 28.67 6.11
C GLN A 95 0.31 28.68 4.78
N TYR A 96 1.01 28.63 3.64
CA TYR A 96 0.39 28.60 2.31
C TYR A 96 0.04 27.19 1.86
N ALA A 97 0.53 26.16 2.52
CA ALA A 97 0.22 24.77 2.24
C ALA A 97 -1.13 24.33 2.81
N GLN A 98 -2.18 25.17 2.70
CA GLN A 98 -3.55 24.85 3.17
C GLN A 98 -4.26 23.83 2.25
N ILE A 99 -3.61 22.71 1.97
CA ILE A 99 -4.14 21.69 1.06
C ILE A 99 -4.92 20.64 1.82
N ILE A 100 -4.61 20.47 3.09
CA ILE A 100 -5.18 19.45 3.96
C ILE A 100 -6.01 20.16 5.05
N SER A 101 -7.24 19.70 5.25
CA SER A 101 -8.06 20.19 6.36
C SER A 101 -7.37 19.90 7.71
N PRO A 102 -7.40 20.82 8.68
CA PRO A 102 -6.80 20.58 10.01
C PRO A 102 -7.37 19.36 10.75
N SER A 103 -8.55 18.91 10.39
CA SER A 103 -9.23 17.74 10.96
C SER A 103 -9.03 16.45 10.16
N GLU A 104 -8.32 16.50 9.05
CA GLU A 104 -8.10 15.33 8.21
C GLU A 104 -7.01 14.42 8.79
N MET A 105 -7.25 13.12 8.72
CA MET A 105 -6.24 12.12 9.05
C MET A 105 -5.22 12.02 7.92
N ILE A 106 -3.95 12.01 8.27
CA ILE A 106 -2.85 11.85 7.33
C ILE A 106 -1.95 10.69 7.77
N ALA A 107 -1.51 9.90 6.81
CA ALA A 107 -0.41 8.97 6.98
C ALA A 107 0.89 9.68 6.60
N ILE A 108 1.92 9.57 7.42
CA ILE A 108 3.23 10.18 7.16
C ILE A 108 4.27 9.08 7.06
N VAL A 109 4.95 9.02 5.92
CA VAL A 109 6.11 8.16 5.70
C VAL A 109 7.36 9.02 5.81
N THR A 110 8.16 8.80 6.84
CA THR A 110 9.40 9.55 7.10
C THR A 110 10.59 8.76 6.58
N ILE A 111 11.41 9.41 5.75
CA ILE A 111 12.63 8.86 5.17
C ILE A 111 13.80 9.72 5.67
N ASN A 112 14.79 9.08 6.30
CA ASN A 112 16.03 9.77 6.67
C ASN A 112 17.01 9.73 5.49
N LEU A 113 17.44 10.90 5.05
CA LEU A 113 18.37 11.08 3.94
C LEU A 113 19.69 11.66 4.44
N LYS A 114 20.79 11.14 3.88
CA LYS A 114 22.13 11.68 4.11
C LYS A 114 22.78 12.06 2.79
N ILE A 115 23.24 13.32 2.72
CA ILE A 115 23.94 13.88 1.55
C ILE A 115 25.29 14.43 2.04
N GLY A 116 26.36 13.70 1.81
CA GLY A 116 27.67 14.04 2.40
C GLY A 116 27.60 13.98 3.92
N GLU A 117 27.85 15.11 4.58
CA GLU A 117 27.75 15.26 6.03
C GLU A 117 26.41 15.80 6.51
N VAL A 118 25.53 16.18 5.58
CA VAL A 118 24.19 16.70 5.91
C VAL A 118 23.19 15.56 6.02
N GLU A 119 22.52 15.47 7.17
CA GLU A 119 21.42 14.55 7.42
C GLU A 119 20.11 15.34 7.58
N GLY A 120 19.03 14.81 7.06
CA GLY A 120 17.72 15.44 7.17
C GLY A 120 16.59 14.47 6.82
N LEU A 121 15.37 14.92 7.08
CA LEU A 121 14.16 14.14 6.86
C LEU A 121 13.47 14.56 5.57
N MET A 122 12.92 13.57 4.89
CA MET A 122 11.94 13.74 3.84
C MET A 122 10.66 13.01 4.24
N ASN A 123 9.54 13.71 4.24
CA ASN A 123 8.24 13.17 4.62
C ASN A 123 7.32 13.10 3.41
N VAL A 124 6.67 11.96 3.23
CA VAL A 124 5.57 11.80 2.28
C VAL A 124 4.28 11.78 3.08
N CYS A 125 3.48 12.82 2.93
CA CYS A 125 2.21 12.98 3.65
C CYS A 125 1.06 12.59 2.72
N LEU A 126 0.34 11.55 3.11
CA LEU A 126 -0.74 10.92 2.37
C LEU A 126 -2.06 11.16 3.10
N PRO A 127 -2.92 12.08 2.63
CA PRO A 127 -4.24 12.29 3.21
C PRO A 127 -5.12 11.05 3.09
N TYR A 128 -5.96 10.78 4.11
CA TYR A 128 -6.86 9.64 4.11
C TYR A 128 -7.82 9.65 2.91
N LEU A 129 -8.34 10.82 2.55
CA LEU A 129 -9.21 10.98 1.37
C LEU A 129 -8.56 10.50 0.06
N THR A 130 -7.26 10.70 -0.08
CA THR A 130 -6.50 10.22 -1.25
C THR A 130 -6.34 8.70 -1.24
N LEU A 131 -6.24 8.09 -0.07
CA LEU A 131 -6.02 6.65 0.10
C LEU A 131 -7.34 5.85 0.16
N GLU A 132 -8.48 6.48 0.37
CA GLU A 132 -9.78 5.84 0.61
C GLU A 132 -10.11 4.80 -0.45
N ASP A 133 -9.93 5.14 -1.73
CA ASP A 133 -10.26 4.26 -2.86
C ASP A 133 -9.33 3.02 -2.97
N VAL A 134 -8.18 3.02 -2.29
CA VAL A 134 -7.17 1.95 -2.38
C VAL A 134 -6.82 1.30 -1.05
N ILE A 135 -7.42 1.74 0.06
CA ILE A 135 -7.08 1.29 1.40
C ILE A 135 -7.28 -0.22 1.59
N ASP A 136 -8.29 -0.79 0.93
CA ASP A 136 -8.56 -2.23 0.97
C ASP A 136 -7.44 -3.03 0.31
N LYS A 137 -6.80 -2.48 -0.73
CA LYS A 137 -5.67 -3.09 -1.43
C LYS A 137 -4.36 -2.98 -0.64
N LEU A 138 -4.27 -2.02 0.28
CA LEU A 138 -3.12 -1.86 1.17
C LEU A 138 -3.14 -2.83 2.36
N ASN A 139 -4.21 -3.60 2.54
CA ASN A 139 -4.30 -4.59 3.60
C ASN A 139 -3.32 -5.74 3.34
N THR A 140 -2.58 -6.15 4.38
CA THR A 140 -1.61 -7.26 4.33
C THR A 140 -2.18 -8.56 3.79
N LYS A 141 -3.48 -8.85 4.04
CA LYS A 141 -4.15 -10.03 3.46
C LYS A 141 -4.17 -10.02 1.93
N TYR A 142 -4.35 -8.85 1.33
CA TYR A 142 -4.36 -8.69 -0.12
C TYR A 142 -2.97 -8.95 -0.72
N TRP A 143 -1.91 -8.49 -0.05
CA TRP A 143 -0.53 -8.70 -0.47
C TRP A 143 -0.13 -10.17 -0.40
N TYR A 144 -0.44 -10.85 0.70
CA TYR A 144 -0.16 -12.29 0.84
C TYR A 144 -0.94 -13.14 -0.17
N SER A 145 -2.18 -12.80 -0.49
CA SER A 145 -2.96 -13.51 -1.50
C SER A 145 -2.40 -13.30 -2.92
N ASN A 146 -1.89 -12.13 -3.25
CA ASN A 146 -1.29 -11.86 -4.55
C ASN A 146 0.12 -12.47 -4.71
N LEU A 147 0.94 -12.50 -3.65
CA LEU A 147 2.21 -13.22 -3.65
C LEU A 147 2.01 -14.74 -3.85
N GLN A 148 1.00 -15.31 -3.21
CA GLN A 148 0.63 -16.70 -3.45
C GLN A 148 0.09 -16.95 -4.87
N ASN A 149 -0.56 -15.98 -5.49
CA ASN A 149 -1.08 -16.12 -6.84
C ASN A 149 -0.01 -16.00 -7.93
N GLN A 150 1.10 -15.31 -7.70
CA GLN A 150 2.23 -15.25 -8.65
C GLN A 150 3.02 -16.57 -8.71
N ASP A 151 3.13 -17.28 -7.58
CA ASP A 151 3.77 -18.61 -7.54
C ASP A 151 2.81 -19.75 -7.93
N ASN A 152 1.50 -19.49 -8.01
CA ASN A 152 0.48 -20.53 -8.17
C ASN A 152 0.18 -20.92 -9.64
N THR A 153 0.72 -20.27 -10.64
CA THR A 153 0.47 -20.65 -12.05
C THR A 153 1.03 -22.03 -12.38
N ASP A 154 2.09 -22.47 -11.71
CA ASP A 154 2.71 -23.78 -11.94
C ASP A 154 2.01 -24.93 -11.15
N TYR A 155 1.29 -24.60 -10.06
CA TYR A 155 0.66 -25.63 -9.21
C TYR A 155 -0.80 -25.95 -9.57
N THR A 156 -1.45 -25.13 -10.38
CA THR A 156 -2.88 -25.30 -10.72
C THR A 156 -3.12 -26.64 -11.42
N GLU A 157 -2.26 -27.00 -12.35
CA GLU A 157 -2.35 -28.28 -13.10
C GLU A 157 -2.05 -29.49 -12.20
N SER A 158 -1.11 -29.34 -11.29
CA SER A 158 -0.79 -30.36 -10.28
C SER A 158 -1.92 -30.55 -9.28
N ILE A 159 -2.53 -29.48 -8.80
CA ILE A 159 -3.67 -29.51 -7.88
C ILE A 159 -4.91 -30.12 -8.56
N GLU A 160 -5.20 -29.73 -9.78
CA GLU A 160 -6.30 -30.32 -10.57
C GLU A 160 -6.13 -31.82 -10.75
N THR A 161 -4.92 -32.26 -11.04
CA THR A 161 -4.59 -33.69 -11.17
C THR A 161 -4.76 -34.45 -9.85
N LEU A 162 -4.35 -33.85 -8.72
CA LEU A 162 -4.52 -34.43 -7.39
C LEU A 162 -6.00 -34.52 -7.02
N ILE A 163 -6.78 -33.48 -7.27
CA ILE A 163 -8.24 -33.48 -7.01
C ILE A 163 -8.95 -34.56 -7.84
N ARG A 164 -8.60 -34.71 -9.13
CA ARG A 164 -9.16 -35.74 -10.00
C ARG A 164 -8.83 -37.16 -9.54
N ARG A 165 -7.71 -37.37 -8.86
CA ARG A 165 -7.26 -38.66 -8.31
C ARG A 165 -7.70 -38.89 -6.87
N ALA A 166 -8.21 -37.87 -6.18
CA ALA A 166 -8.64 -38.00 -4.80
C ALA A 166 -9.87 -38.91 -4.69
N GLN A 167 -9.76 -39.93 -3.85
CA GLN A 167 -10.87 -40.79 -3.50
C GLN A 167 -11.66 -40.15 -2.36
N ILE A 168 -12.88 -39.78 -2.65
CA ILE A 168 -13.79 -39.19 -1.65
C ILE A 168 -14.71 -40.32 -1.18
N PRO A 169 -14.74 -40.68 0.11
CA PRO A 169 -15.69 -41.67 0.63
C PRO A 169 -17.12 -41.08 0.57
N ILE A 170 -17.95 -41.69 -0.23
CA ILE A 170 -19.36 -41.32 -0.33
C ILE A 170 -20.18 -42.28 0.54
N LYS A 171 -20.93 -41.74 1.50
CA LYS A 171 -21.88 -42.49 2.31
C LYS A 171 -23.29 -42.08 1.89
N ALA A 172 -23.99 -42.99 1.22
CA ALA A 172 -25.40 -42.81 0.94
C ALA A 172 -26.25 -43.15 2.20
N VAL A 173 -26.96 -42.18 2.71
CA VAL A 173 -27.91 -42.36 3.80
C VAL A 173 -29.32 -42.44 3.23
N LEU A 174 -29.87 -43.63 3.18
CA LEU A 174 -31.20 -43.87 2.63
C LEU A 174 -32.34 -43.44 3.58
N GLY A 175 -32.04 -43.24 4.83
CA GLY A 175 -32.98 -42.78 5.85
C GLY A 175 -32.47 -43.04 7.27
N ASN A 176 -33.05 -42.32 8.22
CA ASN A 176 -32.82 -42.56 9.64
C ASN A 176 -34.17 -43.00 10.28
N SER A 177 -34.15 -44.10 11.01
CA SER A 177 -35.28 -44.54 11.78
C SER A 177 -34.87 -44.77 13.24
N MET A 178 -35.71 -44.38 14.17
CA MET A 178 -35.54 -44.69 15.59
C MET A 178 -36.24 -45.98 15.90
N ILE A 179 -35.49 -46.99 16.33
CA ILE A 179 -35.99 -48.30 16.71
C ILE A 179 -35.68 -48.50 18.18
N SER A 180 -36.63 -49.05 18.97
CA SER A 180 -36.37 -49.38 20.34
C SER A 180 -35.40 -50.57 20.44
N VAL A 181 -34.61 -50.66 21.51
CA VAL A 181 -33.67 -51.77 21.73
C VAL A 181 -34.39 -53.11 21.79
N ASN A 182 -35.61 -53.13 22.30
CA ASN A 182 -36.45 -54.35 22.34
C ASN A 182 -36.91 -54.80 20.96
N ASP A 183 -37.28 -53.84 20.09
CA ASP A 183 -37.67 -54.15 18.71
C ASP A 183 -36.47 -54.65 17.89
N PHE A 184 -35.26 -54.08 18.14
CA PHE A 184 -34.04 -54.57 17.52
C PHE A 184 -33.69 -56.00 17.91
N ALA A 185 -33.91 -56.38 19.16
CA ALA A 185 -33.63 -57.72 19.66
C ALA A 185 -34.64 -58.78 19.17
N THR A 186 -35.87 -58.38 18.83
CA THR A 186 -36.94 -59.27 18.41
C THR A 186 -37.12 -59.37 16.89
N VAL A 187 -36.56 -58.41 16.11
CA VAL A 187 -36.67 -58.44 14.64
C VAL A 187 -35.73 -59.51 14.07
N SER A 188 -36.35 -60.56 13.57
CA SER A 188 -35.64 -61.55 12.75
C SER A 188 -35.12 -60.90 11.47
N TYR A 189 -33.88 -61.19 11.08
CA TYR A 189 -33.23 -60.65 9.89
C TYR A 189 -33.94 -60.85 8.56
N THR A 190 -35.05 -61.57 8.53
CA THR A 190 -35.84 -61.89 7.33
C THR A 190 -36.63 -60.67 6.79
N HIS A 191 -36.73 -59.54 7.53
CA HIS A 191 -37.48 -58.36 7.11
C HIS A 191 -36.60 -57.18 6.64
N LEU A 192 -35.27 -57.32 6.62
CA LEU A 192 -34.31 -56.29 6.15
C LEU A 192 -33.82 -56.57 4.71
N THR A 193 -34.62 -57.20 3.90
CA THR A 193 -34.30 -57.30 2.45
C THR A 193 -34.72 -56.02 1.76
N LEU A 194 -33.72 -55.28 1.27
CA LEU A 194 -33.95 -54.22 0.30
C LEU A 194 -34.73 -54.78 -0.93
N PRO A 195 -35.78 -54.14 -1.39
CA PRO A 195 -36.40 -54.56 -2.62
C PRO A 195 -35.38 -54.42 -3.74
N THR A 196 -34.94 -55.54 -4.29
CA THR A 196 -34.07 -55.57 -5.48
C THR A 196 -34.92 -55.16 -6.63
N ILE A 197 -34.93 -53.88 -7.00
CA ILE A 197 -35.48 -53.45 -8.29
C ILE A 197 -34.38 -53.76 -9.30
N LEU A 198 -34.55 -54.93 -9.91
CA LEU A 198 -33.94 -55.24 -11.18
C LEU A 198 -34.71 -54.49 -12.25
N ARG A 199 -34.05 -53.43 -12.81
CA ARG A 199 -34.09 -53.09 -14.25
C ARG A 199 -33.05 -52.06 -14.61
#